data_a27488f5b755df70cd46dccdf6686e6f
#
_entry.id   a27488f5b755df70cd46dccdf6686e6f
#
_cell.length_a   1.000
_cell.length_b   1.000
_cell.length_c   1.000
_cell.angle_alpha   90.00
_cell.angle_beta   90.00
_cell.angle_gamma   90.00
#
_symmetry.space_group_name_H-M   'P 1'
#
loop_
_entity.id
_entity.type
_entity.pdbx_description
1 polymer ?
#
loop_
_entity_poly.entity_id
_entity_poly.type
_entity_poly.pdbx_seq_one_letter_code
_entity_poly.pdbx_strand_id
1 'polypeptide(L)'
;MRSKVRSAVTDTGDAPSEKLSDGVENLLGLLRACGKNDIEAAFRAEYATGNRRYAPLKDAAADAIVELTSGMRTRRAEILADRDAVKRLMRDGAEKAQVITRATMKEVRQLVGLPRR
;
A
#
# COMPACT_ATOMS: atom_id res chain seq x y z
N MET A 1 1.17 -12.60 4.97
CA MET A 1 1.78 -11.81 3.87
C MET A 1 2.93 -12.56 3.20
N ARG A 2 3.95 -13.02 3.91
CA ARG A 2 5.08 -13.82 3.35
C ARG A 2 4.62 -14.99 2.46
N SER A 3 3.63 -15.76 2.89
CA SER A 3 3.07 -16.88 2.14
C SER A 3 2.56 -16.47 0.75
N LYS A 4 1.87 -15.32 0.65
CA LYS A 4 1.37 -14.81 -0.64
C LYS A 4 2.48 -14.37 -1.58
N VAL A 5 3.57 -13.79 -1.06
CA VAL A 5 4.73 -13.40 -1.89
C VAL A 5 5.49 -14.65 -2.36
N ARG A 6 5.65 -15.63 -1.50
CA ARG A 6 6.31 -16.90 -1.87
C ARG A 6 5.54 -17.69 -2.93
N SER A 7 4.21 -17.63 -2.93
CA SER A 7 3.37 -18.29 -3.94
C SER A 7 3.22 -17.51 -5.25
N ALA A 8 3.79 -16.30 -5.35
CA ALA A 8 3.74 -15.52 -6.57
C ALA A 8 4.47 -16.25 -7.71
N VAL A 9 3.87 -16.25 -8.89
CA VAL A 9 4.51 -16.80 -10.10
C VAL A 9 5.63 -15.86 -10.51
N THR A 10 6.85 -16.40 -10.69
CA THR A 10 8.02 -15.61 -11.06
C THR A 10 8.50 -15.93 -12.47
N ASP A 11 8.33 -17.17 -12.92
CA ASP A 11 8.76 -17.60 -14.25
C ASP A 11 7.83 -18.70 -14.74
N THR A 12 7.33 -18.56 -15.97
CA THR A 12 6.52 -19.58 -16.65
C THR A 12 7.31 -20.39 -17.68
N GLY A 13 8.63 -20.14 -17.77
CA GLY A 13 9.50 -20.80 -18.74
C GLY A 13 9.48 -20.19 -20.15
N ASP A 14 8.60 -19.22 -20.42
CA ASP A 14 8.39 -18.64 -21.76
C ASP A 14 9.23 -17.36 -21.99
N ALA A 15 9.96 -16.87 -21.00
CA ALA A 15 10.75 -15.65 -21.14
C ALA A 15 12.03 -15.93 -21.96
N PRO A 16 12.37 -15.09 -22.97
CA PRO A 16 13.65 -15.15 -23.66
C PRO A 16 14.80 -15.08 -22.64
N SER A 17 15.88 -15.84 -22.89
CA SER A 17 17.02 -15.93 -21.96
C SER A 17 17.67 -14.59 -21.59
N GLU A 18 17.47 -13.56 -22.40
CA GLU A 18 18.02 -12.20 -22.23
C GLU A 18 17.16 -11.25 -21.42
N LYS A 19 15.87 -11.60 -21.16
CA LYS A 19 14.94 -10.74 -20.41
C LYS A 19 14.52 -11.38 -19.10
N LEU A 20 14.34 -10.56 -18.10
CA LEU A 20 13.69 -11.00 -16.86
C LEU A 20 12.21 -11.20 -17.13
N SER A 21 11.60 -12.22 -16.54
CA SER A 21 10.14 -12.42 -16.63
C SER A 21 9.41 -11.30 -15.90
N ASP A 22 8.17 -11.04 -16.30
CA ASP A 22 7.31 -10.01 -15.68
C ASP A 22 7.14 -10.23 -14.17
N GLY A 23 7.08 -11.49 -13.73
CA GLY A 23 7.01 -11.83 -12.31
C GLY A 23 8.24 -11.43 -11.52
N VAL A 24 9.43 -11.57 -12.09
CA VAL A 24 10.69 -11.11 -11.50
C VAL A 24 10.76 -9.59 -11.47
N GLU A 25 10.44 -8.91 -12.60
CA GLU A 25 10.41 -7.46 -12.65
C GLU A 25 9.43 -6.85 -11.64
N ASN A 26 8.28 -7.47 -11.42
CA ASN A 26 7.33 -7.06 -10.41
C ASN A 26 7.91 -7.16 -8.98
N LEU A 27 8.64 -8.22 -8.65
CA LEU A 27 9.30 -8.36 -7.33
C LEU A 27 10.43 -7.33 -7.14
N LEU A 28 11.22 -7.08 -8.16
CA LEU A 28 12.25 -6.03 -8.15
C LEU A 28 11.62 -4.64 -8.00
N GLY A 29 10.49 -4.39 -8.69
CA GLY A 29 9.69 -3.18 -8.53
C GLY A 29 9.16 -2.99 -7.10
N LEU A 30 8.75 -4.06 -6.44
CA LEU A 30 8.33 -4.01 -5.03
C LEU A 30 9.49 -3.65 -4.09
N LEU A 31 10.69 -4.21 -4.30
CA LEU A 31 11.88 -3.83 -3.53
C LEU A 31 12.18 -2.34 -3.67
N ARG A 32 12.14 -1.82 -4.90
CA ARG A 32 12.32 -0.38 -5.18
C ARG A 32 11.27 0.48 -4.51
N ALA A 33 10.00 0.09 -4.60
CA ALA A 33 8.89 0.79 -3.95
C ALA A 33 9.01 0.80 -2.41
N CYS A 34 9.66 -0.23 -1.84
CA CYS A 34 9.98 -0.29 -0.40
C CYS A 34 11.28 0.46 -0.04
N GLY A 35 11.93 1.15 -0.98
CA GLY A 35 13.19 1.86 -0.75
C GLY A 35 14.44 0.98 -0.65
N LYS A 36 14.35 -0.30 -1.07
CA LYS A 36 15.46 -1.27 -1.03
C LYS A 36 16.20 -1.34 -2.37
N ASN A 37 16.67 -0.18 -2.86
CA ASN A 37 17.30 -0.04 -4.18
C ASN A 37 18.63 -0.79 -4.28
N ASP A 38 19.40 -0.87 -3.21
CA ASP A 38 20.63 -1.61 -3.11
C ASP A 38 20.42 -3.13 -3.25
N ILE A 39 19.39 -3.65 -2.61
CA ILE A 39 19.00 -5.06 -2.70
C ILE A 39 18.46 -5.36 -4.12
N GLU A 40 17.63 -4.49 -4.68
CA GLU A 40 17.14 -4.62 -6.05
C GLU A 40 18.30 -4.67 -7.06
N ALA A 41 19.27 -3.76 -6.94
CA ALA A 41 20.42 -3.71 -7.82
C ALA A 41 21.30 -4.98 -7.71
N ALA A 42 21.49 -5.52 -6.51
CA ALA A 42 22.24 -6.75 -6.29
C ALA A 42 21.57 -7.95 -6.98
N PHE A 43 20.25 -8.12 -6.84
CA PHE A 43 19.53 -9.20 -7.52
C PHE A 43 19.55 -9.03 -9.04
N ARG A 44 19.45 -7.81 -9.54
CA ARG A 44 19.53 -7.55 -10.97
C ARG A 44 20.90 -7.92 -11.54
N ALA A 45 21.97 -7.60 -10.82
CA ALA A 45 23.32 -8.00 -11.19
C ALA A 45 23.51 -9.52 -11.17
N GLU A 46 23.02 -10.21 -10.12
CA GLU A 46 23.07 -11.69 -10.07
C GLU A 46 22.33 -12.33 -11.26
N TYR A 47 21.19 -11.80 -11.63
CA TYR A 47 20.38 -12.35 -12.72
C TYR A 47 21.00 -12.12 -14.10
N ALA A 48 21.74 -11.02 -14.27
CA ALA A 48 22.50 -10.74 -15.48
C ALA A 48 23.63 -11.78 -15.70
N THR A 49 24.16 -12.38 -14.61
CA THR A 49 25.15 -13.47 -14.68
C THR A 49 24.52 -14.86 -14.85
N GLY A 50 23.19 -14.96 -14.99
CA GLY A 50 22.47 -16.22 -15.14
C GLY A 50 22.12 -16.91 -13.82
N ASN A 51 22.48 -16.36 -12.67
CA ASN A 51 22.17 -16.93 -11.35
C ASN A 51 20.75 -16.53 -10.89
N ARG A 52 19.74 -17.22 -11.39
CA ARG A 52 18.32 -16.89 -11.18
C ARG A 52 17.72 -17.62 -9.97
N ARG A 53 18.06 -17.19 -8.77
CA ARG A 53 17.49 -17.74 -7.54
C ARG A 53 16.25 -16.97 -7.10
N TYR A 54 15.06 -17.51 -7.40
CA TYR A 54 13.78 -16.82 -7.11
C TYR A 54 13.38 -16.82 -5.64
N ALA A 55 13.74 -17.84 -4.87
CA ALA A 55 13.35 -17.93 -3.46
C ALA A 55 13.95 -16.79 -2.62
N PRO A 56 15.27 -16.48 -2.69
CA PRO A 56 15.84 -15.34 -1.98
C PRO A 56 15.22 -14.00 -2.37
N LEU A 57 14.91 -13.78 -3.67
CA LEU A 57 14.24 -12.56 -4.12
C LEU A 57 12.86 -12.43 -3.50
N LYS A 58 12.07 -13.50 -3.48
CA LYS A 58 10.74 -13.52 -2.86
C LYS A 58 10.80 -13.23 -1.36
N ASP A 59 11.78 -13.80 -0.68
CA ASP A 59 11.96 -13.56 0.75
C ASP A 59 12.38 -12.11 1.03
N ALA A 60 13.33 -11.57 0.27
CA ALA A 60 13.73 -10.16 0.39
C ALA A 60 12.56 -9.19 0.12
N ALA A 61 11.76 -9.44 -0.92
CA ALA A 61 10.57 -8.64 -1.21
C ALA A 61 9.53 -8.75 -0.08
N ALA A 62 9.30 -9.95 0.45
CA ALA A 62 8.38 -10.16 1.57
C ALA A 62 8.85 -9.43 2.84
N ASP A 63 10.13 -9.46 3.13
CA ASP A 63 10.72 -8.79 4.30
C ASP A 63 10.63 -7.28 4.17
N ALA A 64 10.96 -6.73 3.01
CA ALA A 64 10.82 -5.30 2.73
C ALA A 64 9.39 -4.80 2.92
N ILE A 65 8.39 -5.54 2.44
CA ILE A 65 6.97 -5.19 2.62
C ILE A 65 6.56 -5.30 4.10
N VAL A 66 7.00 -6.33 4.81
CA VAL A 66 6.70 -6.50 6.25
C VAL A 66 7.30 -5.36 7.06
N GLU A 67 8.55 -4.99 6.78
CA GLU A 67 9.25 -3.87 7.44
C GLU A 67 8.50 -2.56 7.19
N LEU A 68 8.22 -2.22 5.93
CA LEU A 68 7.50 -0.99 5.55
C LEU A 68 6.13 -0.89 6.23
N THR A 69 5.41 -2.00 6.34
CA THR A 69 4.04 -2.01 6.89
C THR A 69 3.98 -2.24 8.40
N SER A 70 5.10 -2.48 9.08
CA SER A 70 5.12 -2.81 10.52
C SER A 70 4.53 -1.70 11.38
N GLY A 71 4.98 -0.45 11.18
CA GLY A 71 4.49 0.71 11.92
C GLY A 71 2.98 0.95 11.71
N MET A 72 2.49 0.79 10.47
CA MET A 72 1.06 0.91 10.17
C MET A 72 0.23 -0.15 10.90
N ARG A 73 0.73 -1.39 11.01
CA ARG A 73 0.03 -2.47 11.72
C ARG A 73 -0.04 -2.21 13.21
N THR A 74 1.06 -1.75 13.81
CA THR A 74 1.11 -1.38 15.22
C THR A 74 0.12 -0.25 15.47
N ARG A 75 0.17 0.81 14.69
CA ARG A 75 -0.76 1.94 14.82
C ARG A 75 -2.21 1.54 14.62
N ARG A 76 -2.49 0.66 13.65
CA ARG A 76 -3.83 0.11 13.46
C ARG A 76 -4.32 -0.67 14.69
N ALA A 77 -3.46 -1.48 15.30
CA ALA A 77 -3.81 -2.23 16.50
C ALA A 77 -4.14 -1.30 17.67
N GLU A 78 -3.34 -0.25 17.89
CA GLU A 78 -3.58 0.78 18.90
C GLU A 78 -4.95 1.46 18.70
N ILE A 79 -5.23 1.91 17.48
CA ILE A 79 -6.50 2.57 17.13
C ILE A 79 -7.69 1.64 17.34
N LEU A 80 -7.57 0.35 16.98
CA LEU A 80 -8.64 -0.62 17.13
C LEU A 80 -8.86 -1.06 18.59
N ALA A 81 -7.91 -0.85 19.48
CA ALA A 81 -8.05 -1.13 20.90
C ALA A 81 -9.10 -0.23 21.56
N ASP A 82 -9.27 1.02 21.10
CA ASP A 82 -10.33 1.94 21.57
C ASP A 82 -11.24 2.37 20.40
N ARG A 83 -12.21 1.51 20.08
CA ARG A 83 -13.20 1.78 19.04
C ARG A 83 -14.11 2.96 19.36
N ASP A 84 -14.32 3.26 20.64
CA ASP A 84 -15.18 4.37 21.03
C ASP A 84 -14.45 5.70 20.90
N ALA A 85 -13.13 5.75 21.09
CA ALA A 85 -12.34 6.92 20.72
C ALA A 85 -12.44 7.22 19.21
N VAL A 86 -12.37 6.18 18.36
CA VAL A 86 -12.57 6.37 16.91
C VAL A 86 -13.95 6.94 16.60
N LYS A 87 -15.02 6.43 17.21
CA LYS A 87 -16.39 6.94 17.03
C LYS A 87 -16.52 8.40 17.49
N ARG A 88 -15.92 8.75 18.64
CA ARG A 88 -15.89 10.14 19.13
C ARG A 88 -15.20 11.05 18.11
N LEU A 89 -14.01 10.68 17.64
CA LEU A 89 -13.26 11.46 16.65
C LEU A 89 -14.05 11.66 15.35
N MET A 90 -14.72 10.62 14.86
CA MET A 90 -15.59 10.72 13.68
C MET A 90 -16.78 11.67 13.91
N ARG A 91 -17.39 11.63 15.08
CA ARG A 91 -18.51 12.53 15.45
C ARG A 91 -18.05 13.97 15.49
N ASP A 92 -16.94 14.26 16.18
CA ASP A 92 -16.37 15.59 16.28
C ASP A 92 -16.00 16.15 14.90
N GLY A 93 -15.44 15.30 14.03
CA GLY A 93 -15.17 15.66 12.64
C GLY A 93 -16.43 15.98 11.83
N ALA A 94 -17.47 15.16 12.01
CA ALA A 94 -18.76 15.37 11.36
C ALA A 94 -19.43 16.67 11.84
N GLU A 95 -19.37 16.98 13.13
CA GLU A 95 -19.91 18.23 13.69
C GLU A 95 -19.20 19.47 13.11
N LYS A 96 -17.87 19.44 13.04
CA LYS A 96 -17.09 20.51 12.40
C LYS A 96 -17.47 20.71 10.92
N ALA A 97 -17.59 19.61 10.17
CA ALA A 97 -18.02 19.68 8.78
C ALA A 97 -19.45 20.20 8.64
N GLN A 98 -20.36 19.82 9.52
CA GLN A 98 -21.74 20.28 9.51
C GLN A 98 -21.88 21.79 9.71
N VAL A 99 -21.02 22.44 10.48
CA VAL A 99 -21.03 23.90 10.65
C VAL A 99 -20.86 24.59 9.29
N ILE A 100 -19.85 24.14 8.53
CA ILE A 100 -19.55 24.71 7.21
C ILE A 100 -20.67 24.38 6.21
N THR A 101 -21.06 23.11 6.13
CA THR A 101 -22.06 22.66 5.14
C THR A 101 -23.44 23.27 5.39
N ARG A 102 -23.85 23.46 6.66
CA ARG A 102 -25.13 24.11 6.99
C ARG A 102 -25.13 25.59 6.55
N ALA A 103 -24.03 26.32 6.74
CA ALA A 103 -23.90 27.69 6.28
C ALA A 103 -24.04 27.78 4.75
N THR A 104 -23.25 27.00 4.03
CA THR A 104 -23.30 26.92 2.57
C THR A 104 -24.69 26.53 2.05
N MET A 105 -25.29 25.49 2.64
CA MET A 105 -26.61 25.04 2.21
C MET A 105 -27.74 26.07 2.52
N LYS A 106 -27.55 26.84 3.56
CA LYS A 106 -28.48 27.97 3.83
C LYS A 106 -28.43 29.00 2.71
N GLU A 107 -27.25 29.41 2.28
CA GLU A 107 -27.05 30.32 1.17
C GLU A 107 -27.61 29.78 -0.15
N VAL A 108 -27.25 28.55 -0.48
CA VAL A 108 -27.75 27.87 -1.69
C VAL A 108 -29.26 27.83 -1.72
N ARG A 109 -29.94 27.46 -0.62
CA ARG A 109 -31.40 27.40 -0.54
C ARG A 109 -32.04 28.79 -0.72
N GLN A 110 -31.43 29.86 -0.19
CA GLN A 110 -31.89 31.22 -0.40
C GLN A 110 -31.79 31.60 -1.88
N LEU A 111 -30.68 31.29 -2.53
CA LEU A 111 -30.48 31.65 -3.95
C LEU A 111 -31.43 30.92 -4.90
N VAL A 112 -31.79 29.67 -4.60
CA VAL A 112 -32.71 28.87 -5.43
C VAL A 112 -34.17 28.93 -5.00
N GLY A 113 -34.51 29.76 -4.01
CA GLY A 113 -35.89 29.96 -3.57
C GLY A 113 -36.49 28.79 -2.78
N LEU A 114 -35.70 27.91 -2.22
CA LEU A 114 -36.18 26.78 -1.40
C LEU A 114 -36.46 27.21 0.05
N PRO A 115 -37.53 26.66 0.68
CA PRO A 115 -37.89 27.02 2.05
C PRO A 115 -36.79 26.58 3.05
N ARG A 116 -36.69 27.34 4.14
CA ARG A 116 -35.84 26.99 5.29
C ARG A 116 -36.41 25.74 5.98
N ARG A 117 -35.58 24.68 6.10
CA ARG A 117 -35.82 23.60 7.05
C ARG A 117 -35.04 23.84 8.34
#